data_c690ec897114677884cd67a426a20e5b
#
_entry.id   c690ec897114677884cd67a426a20e5b
#
_cell.length_a   1.000
_cell.length_b   1.000
_cell.length_c   1.000
_cell.angle_alpha   90.00
_cell.angle_beta   90.00
_cell.angle_gamma   90.00
#
_symmetry.space_group_name_H-M   'P 1'
#
loop_
_entity.id
_entity.type
_entity.pdbx_description
1 polymer ?
#
loop_
_entity_poly.entity_id
_entity_poly.type
_entity_poly.pdbx_seq_one_letter_code
_entity_poly.pdbx_strand_id
1 'polypeptide(L)'
;MSDHTARHAPQSPASHPTRLEIRDEVIRLGQALKLANLVEDGADARVVIEAGLVQVNGDPETRRGRQLHHGDIIEFSGEAVKVVPADR
;
A
#
# COMPACT_ATOMS: atom_id res chain seq x y z
N MET A 1 5.59 -33.59 -4.17
CA MET A 1 5.40 -33.18 -4.27
C MET A 1 5.45 -32.22 -4.20
N SER A 2 5.45 -31.67 -4.24
CA SER A 2 5.34 -30.81 -4.30
C SER A 2 4.66 -29.99 -4.23
N ASP A 3 4.10 -29.78 -4.28
CA ASP A 3 3.20 -29.14 -4.35
C ASP A 3 3.18 -28.11 -3.58
N HIS A 4 3.48 -28.02 -2.80
CA HIS A 4 3.42 -27.06 -2.01
C HIS A 4 3.93 -25.95 -2.55
N THR A 5 4.59 -26.01 -3.34
CA THR A 5 5.07 -24.99 -3.90
C THR A 5 4.11 -24.29 -4.46
N ALA A 6 3.28 -24.82 -4.96
CA ALA A 6 2.33 -24.17 -5.59
C ALA A 6 1.65 -23.41 -4.74
N ARG A 7 1.47 -23.75 -3.65
CA ARG A 7 0.69 -23.11 -2.99
C ARG A 7 1.08 -21.89 -2.70
N HIS A 8 2.06 -21.56 -2.52
CA HIS A 8 2.22 -20.33 -2.16
C HIS A 8 2.36 -19.49 -3.07
N ALA A 9 2.01 -19.72 -3.91
CA ALA A 9 2.15 -18.95 -4.78
C ALA A 9 1.44 -18.00 -4.70
N PRO A 10 1.10 -17.55 -4.72
CA PRO A 10 0.61 -16.61 -4.76
C PRO A 10 -0.36 -16.08 -4.61
N GLN A 11 -0.71 -15.68 -3.97
CA GLN A 11 -1.66 -15.00 -3.85
C GLN A 11 -1.49 -13.80 -4.49
N SER A 12 -2.30 -13.26 -5.25
CA SER A 12 -2.31 -11.97 -5.78
C SER A 12 -2.51 -10.99 -4.67
N PRO A 13 -1.67 -10.02 -4.55
CA PRO A 13 -1.86 -9.03 -3.49
C PRO A 13 -3.19 -8.33 -3.60
N ALA A 14 -3.68 -8.14 -4.81
CA ALA A 14 -4.93 -7.44 -4.97
C ALA A 14 -6.12 -8.21 -4.46
N SER A 15 -5.99 -9.52 -4.33
CA SER A 15 -7.09 -10.32 -3.85
C SER A 15 -7.34 -10.14 -2.37
N HIS A 16 -6.28 -9.84 -1.62
CA HIS A 16 -6.42 -9.75 -0.18
C HIS A 16 -5.58 -8.61 0.34
N PRO A 17 -6.00 -7.37 0.09
CA PRO A 17 -5.20 -6.25 0.57
C PRO A 17 -5.18 -6.23 2.08
N THR A 18 -4.04 -5.88 2.61
CA THR A 18 -3.93 -5.62 4.03
C THR A 18 -4.71 -4.34 4.33
N ARG A 19 -5.28 -4.26 5.50
CA ARG A 19 -6.06 -3.09 5.87
C ARG A 19 -5.19 -2.14 6.66
N LEU A 20 -5.20 -0.88 6.25
CA LEU A 20 -4.54 0.18 7.00
C LEU A 20 -5.62 1.04 7.63
N GLU A 21 -5.78 0.92 8.92
CA GLU A 21 -6.83 1.65 9.63
C GLU A 21 -6.33 3.03 9.99
N ILE A 22 -7.09 4.05 9.64
CA ILE A 22 -6.73 5.42 9.99
C ILE A 22 -7.91 6.08 10.68
N ARG A 23 -7.61 6.99 11.61
CA ARG A 23 -8.67 7.68 12.29
C ARG A 23 -9.17 8.88 11.54
N ASP A 24 -8.32 9.51 10.77
CA ASP A 24 -8.69 10.68 10.00
C ASP A 24 -9.38 10.25 8.73
N GLU A 25 -9.95 11.19 8.03
CA GLU A 25 -10.62 10.89 6.78
C GLU A 25 -9.65 10.74 5.63
N VAL A 26 -8.46 11.30 5.74
CA VAL A 26 -7.47 11.23 4.71
C VAL A 26 -6.10 10.93 5.31
N ILE A 27 -5.21 10.40 4.49
CA ILE A 27 -3.83 10.19 4.88
C ILE A 27 -2.99 10.45 3.64
N ARG A 28 -1.82 11.00 3.82
CA ARG A 28 -0.95 11.24 2.68
C ARG A 28 -0.23 9.97 2.31
N LEU A 29 0.05 9.82 1.01
CA LEU A 29 0.64 8.59 0.50
C LEU A 29 1.93 8.22 1.22
N GLY A 30 2.84 9.18 1.40
CA GLY A 30 4.10 8.88 2.05
C GLY A 30 3.91 8.38 3.48
N GLN A 31 2.94 8.96 4.19
CA GLN A 31 2.66 8.51 5.53
C GLN A 31 2.03 7.14 5.55
N ALA A 32 1.16 6.88 4.59
CA ALA A 32 0.49 5.58 4.53
C ALA A 32 1.51 4.47 4.29
N LEU A 33 2.51 4.70 3.45
CA LEU A 33 3.54 3.70 3.22
C LEU A 33 4.32 3.38 4.49
N LYS A 34 4.59 4.39 5.29
CA LYS A 34 5.30 4.17 6.55
C LYS A 34 4.42 3.41 7.54
N LEU A 35 3.19 3.83 7.68
CA LEU A 35 2.30 3.18 8.64
C LEU A 35 2.00 1.75 8.26
N ALA A 36 1.99 1.45 6.98
CA ALA A 36 1.76 0.09 6.51
C ALA A 36 3.03 -0.75 6.50
N ASN A 37 4.13 -0.16 6.94
CA ASN A 37 5.39 -0.86 7.00
C ASN A 37 5.90 -1.31 5.63
N LEU A 38 5.54 -0.59 4.60
CA LEU A 38 6.03 -0.90 3.27
C LEU A 38 7.38 -0.25 3.01
N VAL A 39 7.70 0.79 3.77
CA VAL A 39 8.99 1.46 3.72
C VAL A 39 9.42 1.74 5.14
N GLU A 40 10.68 2.06 5.34
CA GLU A 40 11.19 2.27 6.69
C GLU A 40 11.01 3.67 7.18
N ASP A 41 11.10 4.66 6.32
CA ASP A 41 10.99 6.04 6.77
C ASP A 41 10.57 6.93 5.63
N GLY A 42 10.50 8.21 5.90
CA GLY A 42 10.06 9.18 4.91
C GLY A 42 10.98 9.30 3.72
N ALA A 43 12.27 9.12 3.92
CA ALA A 43 13.22 9.18 2.81
C ALA A 43 13.00 8.02 1.85
N ASP A 44 12.77 6.83 2.40
CA ASP A 44 12.47 5.68 1.55
C ASP A 44 11.16 5.88 0.82
N ALA A 45 10.15 6.41 1.50
CA ALA A 45 8.87 6.65 0.86
C ALA A 45 9.04 7.59 -0.33
N ARG A 46 9.82 8.63 -0.15
CA ARG A 46 10.02 9.60 -1.21
C ARG A 46 10.68 8.97 -2.42
N VAL A 47 11.70 8.15 -2.19
CA VAL A 47 12.42 7.52 -3.29
C VAL A 47 11.51 6.64 -4.11
N VAL A 48 10.74 5.77 -3.47
CA VAL A 48 9.92 4.82 -4.22
C VAL A 48 8.72 5.50 -4.89
N ILE A 49 8.19 6.54 -4.26
CA ILE A 49 7.07 7.25 -4.87
C ILE A 49 7.54 8.03 -6.09
N GLU A 50 8.64 8.76 -5.96
CA GLU A 50 9.12 9.57 -7.08
C GLU A 50 9.60 8.71 -8.22
N ALA A 51 10.02 7.49 -7.95
CA ALA A 51 10.44 6.58 -8.99
C ALA A 51 9.26 5.92 -9.71
N GLY A 52 8.03 6.19 -9.28
CA GLY A 52 6.86 5.62 -9.93
C GLY A 52 6.60 4.18 -9.57
N LEU A 53 7.16 3.71 -8.46
CA LEU A 53 7.01 2.31 -8.07
C LEU A 53 5.77 2.05 -7.25
N VAL A 54 5.06 3.10 -6.85
CA VAL A 54 3.88 2.98 -6.01
C VAL A 54 2.65 3.28 -6.85
N GLN A 55 1.64 2.44 -6.74
CA GLN A 55 0.39 2.66 -7.46
C GLN A 55 -0.73 2.95 -6.48
N VAL A 56 -1.62 3.82 -6.87
CA VAL A 56 -2.83 4.11 -6.11
C VAL A 56 -3.99 3.79 -7.01
N ASN A 57 -4.80 2.84 -6.60
CA ASN A 57 -5.96 2.39 -7.37
C ASN A 57 -5.57 1.99 -8.78
N GLY A 58 -4.39 1.36 -8.89
CA GLY A 58 -3.93 0.83 -10.19
C GLY A 58 -3.11 1.78 -11.03
N ASP A 59 -2.96 3.04 -10.61
CA ASP A 59 -2.21 4.01 -11.39
C ASP A 59 -0.95 4.45 -10.67
N PRO A 60 0.17 4.57 -11.36
CA PRO A 60 1.37 5.05 -10.69
C PRO A 60 1.16 6.46 -10.13
N GLU A 61 1.63 6.66 -8.93
CA GLU A 61 1.51 7.94 -8.29
C GLU A 61 2.90 8.41 -7.88
N THR A 62 3.28 9.61 -8.28
CA THR A 62 4.61 10.12 -7.99
C THR A 62 4.60 11.25 -6.97
N ARG A 63 3.43 11.62 -6.45
CA ARG A 63 3.35 12.71 -5.48
C ARG A 63 3.26 12.14 -4.08
N ARG A 64 4.25 12.46 -3.26
CA ARG A 64 4.28 11.96 -1.90
C ARG A 64 3.12 12.49 -1.07
N GLY A 65 2.66 13.67 -1.40
CA GLY A 65 1.57 14.28 -0.67
C GLY A 65 0.18 13.94 -1.17
N ARG A 66 0.06 13.00 -2.11
CA ARG A 66 -1.25 12.59 -2.60
C ARG A 66 -2.12 12.18 -1.42
N GLN A 67 -3.31 12.72 -1.33
CA GLN A 67 -4.22 12.39 -0.25
C GLN A 67 -5.00 11.14 -0.60
N LEU A 68 -5.04 10.21 0.33
CA LEU A 68 -5.77 8.96 0.17
C LEU A 68 -6.97 8.99 1.09
N HIS A 69 -8.06 8.40 0.63
CA HIS A 69 -9.31 8.35 1.37
C HIS A 69 -9.65 6.90 1.68
N HIS A 70 -10.62 6.70 2.54
CA HIS A 70 -11.07 5.35 2.84
C HIS A 70 -11.48 4.67 1.54
N GLY A 71 -11.00 3.47 1.34
CA GLY A 71 -11.29 2.71 0.14
C GLY A 71 -10.18 2.74 -0.90
N ASP A 72 -9.25 3.69 -0.79
CA ASP A 72 -8.15 3.73 -1.74
C ASP A 72 -7.19 2.57 -1.48
N ILE A 73 -6.63 2.04 -2.55
CA ILE A 73 -5.72 0.90 -2.46
C ILE A 73 -4.36 1.31 -2.97
N ILE A 74 -3.34 1.02 -2.17
CA ILE A 74 -1.96 1.28 -2.52
C ILE A 74 -1.33 -0.06 -2.89
N GLU A 75 -0.53 -0.08 -3.95
CA GLU A 75 0.24 -1.27 -4.29
C GLU A 75 1.70 -0.90 -4.41
N PHE A 76 2.55 -1.70 -3.81
CA PHE A 76 3.98 -1.48 -3.87
C PHE A 76 4.68 -2.80 -3.56
N SER A 77 5.64 -3.16 -4.39
CA SER A 77 6.49 -4.33 -4.15
C SER A 77 5.69 -5.61 -3.98
N GLY A 78 4.63 -5.76 -4.73
CA GLY A 78 3.83 -6.98 -4.67
C GLY A 78 2.83 -7.03 -3.55
N GLU A 79 2.70 -5.96 -2.78
CA GLU A 79 1.74 -5.93 -1.68
C GLU A 79 0.68 -4.89 -1.92
N ALA A 80 -0.52 -5.16 -1.50
CA ALA A 80 -1.62 -4.22 -1.61
C ALA A 80 -2.15 -3.87 -0.23
N VAL A 81 -2.46 -2.60 -0.03
CA VAL A 81 -2.95 -2.11 1.25
C VAL A 81 -4.15 -1.22 0.98
N LYS A 82 -5.23 -1.46 1.69
CA LYS A 82 -6.44 -0.67 1.54
C LYS A 82 -6.61 0.23 2.74
N VAL A 83 -6.84 1.51 2.49
CA VAL A 83 -7.08 2.48 3.56
C VAL A 83 -8.51 2.30 4.04
N VAL A 84 -8.69 2.10 5.33
CA VAL A 84 -10.02 1.88 5.89
C VAL A 84 -10.17 2.71 7.16
N PRO A 85 -11.40 3.01 7.56
CA PRO A 85 -11.59 3.75 8.82
C PRO A 85 -11.26 2.86 9.99
N ALA A 86 -10.68 3.46 11.02
CA ALA A 86 -10.45 2.75 12.25
C ALA A 86 -11.77 2.46 12.90
N ASP A 87 -11.88 1.28 13.54
CA ASP A 87 -13.09 0.91 14.10
C ASP A 87 -13.20 1.44 15.38
N ARG A 88 -13.58 2.32 15.64
CA ARG A 88 -13.83 2.85 16.80
C ARG A 88 -13.01 3.33 17.36
#